data_da8000b6e9a4f71569fff5375897a224
#
_entry.id   da8000b6e9a4f71569fff5375897a224
#
_cell.length_a   1.000
_cell.length_b   1.000
_cell.length_c   1.000
_cell.angle_alpha   90.00
_cell.angle_beta   90.00
_cell.angle_gamma   90.00
#
_symmetry.space_group_name_H-M   'P 1'
#
loop_
_entity.id
_entity.type
_entity.pdbx_description
1 polymer ?
#
loop_
_entity_poly.entity_id
_entity_poly.type
_entity_poly.pdbx_seq_one_letter_code
_entity_poly.pdbx_strand_id
1 'polypeptide(L)'
;MPKFLKSLVILLALPLVLVGCKINSINYFPPTPAHIRVVNVLGTTSPIDVIANGVTVWSGLGFETMSGYLDFENVTTKLQVKLTGSDNILVEQTYNPAGNQNYTLVVYGTTLVPSLGVMADVTQAPPSGKFALNVYNAAPIGNGAAVGTISVDLYLTAPGAPIETTSPTFTYIAFSAGNIFGQYDAGQYQLRLTVAGTKVIVYDSGTLTFNAQTATDLIMYSRGSEILPNVLLNDSDGAGLQRIANNLLARIKVVNGAFQTGPVDLLLNDKAIVSNLAYNTASLYNLIPSGAATVTFQATAAPGATIATLANTFAGATDQTVFITGFAGSTKAVALLDNNLPPGSGYAAIRYVNASPDAGTLDAYANDVLQASSIATNTASAYAGISGGTYALTFKDHATGLPVLALPDIGFNTSQTYSVYVVGPAGALAGLATADSP
;
A
#
# COMPACT_ATOMS: atom_id res chain seq x y z
N MET A 1 -87.28 31.30 -65.64
CA MET A 1 -87.22 29.82 -65.65
C MET A 1 -85.82 29.36 -65.93
N PRO A 2 -85.08 28.83 -65.00
CA PRO A 2 -83.78 28.36 -65.24
C PRO A 2 -83.68 26.82 -65.25
N LYS A 3 -82.87 26.31 -66.13
CA LYS A 3 -82.55 24.86 -66.22
C LYS A 3 -81.29 24.51 -65.42
N PHE A 4 -81.42 23.48 -64.55
CA PHE A 4 -80.35 22.87 -63.83
C PHE A 4 -79.39 22.08 -64.73
N LEU A 5 -78.08 22.33 -64.60
CA LEU A 5 -77.03 21.51 -65.19
C LEU A 5 -76.40 20.73 -64.09
N LYS A 6 -76.56 19.43 -64.08
CA LYS A 6 -75.90 18.50 -63.14
C LYS A 6 -74.51 18.17 -63.64
N SER A 7 -73.47 18.64 -62.98
CA SER A 7 -72.09 18.18 -63.21
C SER A 7 -71.81 16.92 -62.40
N LEU A 8 -71.50 15.87 -63.10
CA LEU A 8 -71.08 14.59 -62.55
C LEU A 8 -69.57 14.66 -62.25
N VAL A 9 -69.20 14.70 -60.97
CA VAL A 9 -67.82 14.59 -60.59
C VAL A 9 -67.45 13.10 -60.44
N ILE A 10 -66.63 12.60 -61.32
CA ILE A 10 -66.02 11.25 -61.20
C ILE A 10 -64.85 11.33 -60.27
N LEU A 11 -64.98 10.72 -59.09
CA LEU A 11 -63.95 10.62 -58.10
C LEU A 11 -63.08 9.42 -58.50
N LEU A 12 -61.87 9.67 -59.02
CA LEU A 12 -60.86 8.65 -59.32
C LEU A 12 -60.19 8.21 -58.01
N ALA A 13 -60.58 7.06 -57.47
CA ALA A 13 -59.95 6.46 -56.31
C ALA A 13 -58.61 5.82 -56.73
N LEU A 14 -57.51 6.47 -56.42
CA LEU A 14 -56.14 5.92 -56.55
C LEU A 14 -55.89 4.99 -55.37
N PRO A 15 -55.59 3.72 -55.57
CA PRO A 15 -55.21 2.87 -54.43
C PRO A 15 -53.80 3.26 -53.93
N LEU A 16 -53.75 3.81 -52.75
CA LEU A 16 -52.48 4.04 -52.00
C LEU A 16 -51.94 2.65 -51.60
N VAL A 17 -50.99 2.13 -52.37
CA VAL A 17 -50.23 0.96 -51.94
C VAL A 17 -49.32 1.41 -50.82
N LEU A 18 -49.73 1.22 -49.57
CA LEU A 18 -48.84 1.28 -48.40
C LEU A 18 -47.86 0.13 -48.50
N VAL A 19 -46.67 0.37 -49.08
CA VAL A 19 -45.52 -0.46 -48.89
C VAL A 19 -45.13 -0.34 -47.43
N GLY A 20 -45.62 -1.24 -46.59
CA GLY A 20 -45.17 -1.43 -45.22
C GLY A 20 -43.71 -1.85 -45.24
N CYS A 21 -42.78 -0.90 -45.07
CA CYS A 21 -41.45 -1.26 -44.61
C CYS A 21 -41.64 -2.10 -43.34
N LYS A 22 -41.35 -3.40 -43.42
CA LYS A 22 -41.07 -4.20 -42.23
C LYS A 22 -39.87 -3.52 -41.57
N ILE A 23 -40.11 -2.70 -40.57
CA ILE A 23 -39.10 -2.35 -39.60
C ILE A 23 -38.72 -3.70 -38.98
N ASN A 24 -37.61 -4.29 -39.43
CA ASN A 24 -36.98 -5.37 -38.67
C ASN A 24 -36.89 -4.81 -37.26
N SER A 25 -37.66 -5.36 -36.34
CA SER A 25 -37.45 -5.11 -34.92
C SER A 25 -35.97 -5.47 -34.67
N ILE A 26 -35.15 -4.44 -34.57
CA ILE A 26 -33.83 -4.61 -33.99
C ILE A 26 -34.15 -5.17 -32.61
N ASN A 27 -33.88 -6.47 -32.41
CA ASN A 27 -33.95 -7.02 -31.07
C ASN A 27 -32.92 -6.25 -30.26
N TYR A 28 -33.37 -5.23 -29.57
CA TYR A 28 -32.59 -4.53 -28.57
C TYR A 28 -32.43 -5.52 -27.41
N PHE A 29 -31.30 -6.24 -27.43
CA PHE A 29 -30.85 -6.93 -26.24
C PHE A 29 -30.28 -5.84 -25.35
N PRO A 30 -30.87 -5.57 -24.18
CA PRO A 30 -30.25 -4.65 -23.24
C PRO A 30 -28.82 -5.15 -22.99
N PRO A 31 -27.82 -4.26 -22.96
CA PRO A 31 -26.46 -4.68 -22.69
C PRO A 31 -26.44 -5.39 -21.34
N THR A 32 -25.91 -6.61 -21.33
CA THR A 32 -25.70 -7.35 -20.09
C THR A 32 -24.72 -6.56 -19.24
N PRO A 33 -25.05 -6.23 -17.98
CA PRO A 33 -24.17 -5.45 -17.15
C PRO A 33 -22.86 -6.21 -16.87
N ALA A 34 -21.82 -5.46 -16.60
CA ALA A 34 -20.62 -5.96 -15.93
C ALA A 34 -20.83 -5.86 -14.41
N HIS A 35 -20.23 -6.76 -13.65
CA HIS A 35 -20.26 -6.74 -12.20
C HIS A 35 -18.91 -6.25 -11.69
N ILE A 36 -18.88 -5.11 -11.00
CA ILE A 36 -17.65 -4.49 -10.52
C ILE A 36 -17.69 -4.40 -9.00
N ARG A 37 -16.60 -4.73 -8.34
CA ARG A 37 -16.34 -4.46 -6.92
C ARG A 37 -15.03 -3.73 -6.77
N VAL A 38 -14.76 -3.21 -5.57
CA VAL A 38 -13.53 -2.48 -5.24
C VAL A 38 -12.82 -3.13 -4.07
N VAL A 39 -11.51 -3.26 -4.17
CA VAL A 39 -10.62 -3.55 -3.04
C VAL A 39 -9.77 -2.31 -2.75
N ASN A 40 -9.74 -1.89 -1.49
CA ASN A 40 -8.90 -0.79 -1.04
C ASN A 40 -7.65 -1.33 -0.35
N VAL A 41 -6.52 -1.23 -1.02
CA VAL A 41 -5.17 -1.49 -0.48
C VAL A 41 -4.25 -0.27 -0.66
N LEU A 42 -4.84 0.93 -0.70
CA LEU A 42 -4.12 2.20 -0.66
C LEU A 42 -3.57 2.43 0.74
N GLY A 43 -2.25 2.60 0.86
CA GLY A 43 -1.54 2.76 2.14
C GLY A 43 -1.91 4.06 2.88
N THR A 44 -3.12 4.11 3.42
CA THR A 44 -3.65 5.22 4.23
C THR A 44 -4.57 4.69 5.33
N THR A 45 -4.64 5.41 6.45
CA THR A 45 -5.59 5.11 7.53
C THR A 45 -6.99 5.69 7.27
N SER A 46 -7.11 6.64 6.33
CA SER A 46 -8.39 7.24 5.96
C SER A 46 -9.11 6.33 4.97
N PRO A 47 -10.43 6.09 5.13
CA PRO A 47 -11.21 5.35 4.15
C PRO A 47 -11.33 6.12 2.83
N ILE A 48 -11.70 5.43 1.77
CA ILE A 48 -11.88 6.00 0.44
C ILE A 48 -13.32 5.96 -0.02
N ASP A 49 -13.67 6.90 -0.91
CA ASP A 49 -14.89 6.87 -1.72
C ASP A 49 -14.50 6.63 -3.18
N VAL A 50 -15.32 5.84 -3.88
CA VAL A 50 -15.18 5.62 -5.33
C VAL A 50 -16.39 6.21 -6.04
N ILE A 51 -16.11 6.99 -7.07
CA ILE A 51 -17.08 7.76 -7.86
C ILE A 51 -17.07 7.20 -9.28
N ALA A 52 -18.26 6.92 -9.82
CA ALA A 52 -18.46 6.53 -11.21
C ALA A 52 -19.31 7.58 -11.90
N ASN A 53 -18.82 8.19 -12.99
CA ASN A 53 -19.52 9.21 -13.76
C ASN A 53 -20.11 10.34 -12.90
N GLY A 54 -19.38 10.78 -11.86
CA GLY A 54 -19.79 11.85 -10.95
C GLY A 54 -20.70 11.41 -9.79
N VAL A 55 -21.06 10.12 -9.69
CA VAL A 55 -21.89 9.58 -8.61
C VAL A 55 -21.01 8.72 -7.69
N THR A 56 -21.04 8.96 -6.38
CA THR A 56 -20.39 8.09 -5.40
C THR A 56 -21.09 6.73 -5.35
N VAL A 57 -20.38 5.67 -5.74
CA VAL A 57 -20.91 4.30 -5.81
C VAL A 57 -20.48 3.44 -4.64
N TRP A 58 -19.31 3.70 -4.08
CA TRP A 58 -18.86 3.12 -2.80
C TRP A 58 -18.32 4.23 -1.92
N SER A 59 -18.66 4.21 -0.65
CA SER A 59 -18.23 5.21 0.32
C SER A 59 -17.70 4.56 1.60
N GLY A 60 -16.68 5.17 2.20
CA GLY A 60 -16.14 4.75 3.49
C GLY A 60 -15.40 3.41 3.45
N LEU A 61 -14.86 3.02 2.29
CA LEU A 61 -14.13 1.75 2.16
C LEU A 61 -12.78 1.83 2.86
N GLY A 62 -12.63 1.12 3.98
CA GLY A 62 -11.40 1.10 4.80
C GLY A 62 -10.23 0.40 4.11
N PHE A 63 -9.02 0.59 4.64
CA PHE A 63 -7.84 -0.14 4.20
C PHE A 63 -8.02 -1.65 4.40
N GLU A 64 -7.53 -2.45 3.45
CA GLU A 64 -7.65 -3.92 3.44
C GLU A 64 -9.09 -4.43 3.43
N THR A 65 -10.01 -3.65 2.90
CA THR A 65 -11.41 -4.06 2.75
C THR A 65 -11.84 -4.13 1.28
N MET A 66 -12.86 -4.92 1.03
CA MET A 66 -13.45 -5.12 -0.29
C MET A 66 -14.95 -4.85 -0.23
N SER A 67 -15.48 -4.22 -1.28
CA SER A 67 -16.92 -3.99 -1.44
C SER A 67 -17.65 -5.23 -1.98
N GLY A 68 -18.97 -5.22 -1.95
CA GLY A 68 -19.79 -6.09 -2.81
C GLY A 68 -19.73 -5.64 -4.26
N TYR A 69 -20.20 -6.53 -5.17
CA TYR A 69 -20.38 -6.20 -6.57
C TYR A 69 -21.56 -5.24 -6.77
N LEU A 70 -21.38 -4.32 -7.72
CA LEU A 70 -22.45 -3.50 -8.30
C LEU A 70 -22.49 -3.72 -9.81
N ASP A 71 -23.68 -3.53 -10.37
CA ASP A 71 -23.92 -3.64 -11.81
C ASP A 71 -23.52 -2.35 -12.52
N PHE A 72 -22.72 -2.47 -13.55
CA PHE A 72 -22.28 -1.38 -14.42
C PHE A 72 -22.73 -1.65 -15.85
N GLU A 73 -23.29 -0.65 -16.50
CA GLU A 73 -23.56 -0.74 -17.94
C GLU A 73 -22.24 -0.97 -18.71
N ASN A 74 -22.34 -1.70 -19.81
CA ASN A 74 -21.20 -1.91 -20.73
C ASN A 74 -20.95 -0.63 -21.56
N VAL A 75 -20.55 0.44 -20.89
CA VAL A 75 -20.22 1.73 -21.48
C VAL A 75 -18.98 2.29 -20.81
N THR A 76 -18.31 3.21 -21.48
CA THR A 76 -17.16 3.91 -20.95
C THR A 76 -17.54 4.64 -19.67
N THR A 77 -16.93 4.28 -18.58
CA THR A 77 -17.17 4.81 -17.24
C THR A 77 -15.95 5.56 -16.74
N LYS A 78 -16.14 6.78 -16.29
CA LYS A 78 -15.12 7.56 -15.60
C LYS A 78 -15.12 7.18 -14.12
N LEU A 79 -14.01 6.58 -13.66
CA LEU A 79 -13.80 6.18 -12.28
C LEU A 79 -12.88 7.18 -11.59
N GLN A 80 -13.25 7.61 -10.40
CA GLN A 80 -12.46 8.52 -9.58
C GLN A 80 -12.40 7.98 -8.14
N VAL A 81 -11.28 8.18 -7.47
CA VAL A 81 -11.08 7.81 -6.07
C VAL A 81 -10.68 9.04 -5.29
N LYS A 82 -11.24 9.21 -4.10
CA LYS A 82 -10.88 10.27 -3.14
C LYS A 82 -10.87 9.71 -1.71
N LEU A 83 -10.25 10.43 -0.79
CA LEU A 83 -10.44 10.13 0.65
C LEU A 83 -11.86 10.52 1.06
N THR A 84 -12.46 9.71 1.92
CA THR A 84 -13.79 10.01 2.49
C THR A 84 -13.75 11.34 3.23
N GLY A 85 -14.71 12.22 2.92
CA GLY A 85 -14.78 13.57 3.48
C GLY A 85 -13.85 14.61 2.82
N SER A 86 -13.09 14.23 1.78
CA SER A 86 -12.29 15.16 0.98
C SER A 86 -12.91 15.38 -0.39
N ASP A 87 -12.71 16.56 -0.97
CA ASP A 87 -13.09 16.84 -2.36
C ASP A 87 -11.94 16.62 -3.35
N ASN A 88 -10.73 16.34 -2.85
CA ASN A 88 -9.56 16.12 -3.68
C ASN A 88 -9.57 14.72 -4.30
N ILE A 89 -9.60 14.67 -5.64
CA ILE A 89 -9.49 13.40 -6.38
C ILE A 89 -8.04 12.95 -6.37
N LEU A 90 -7.79 11.75 -5.83
CA LEU A 90 -6.48 11.13 -5.77
C LEU A 90 -6.08 10.53 -7.12
N VAL A 91 -6.99 9.76 -7.73
CA VAL A 91 -6.75 9.11 -9.02
C VAL A 91 -8.03 9.10 -9.85
N GLU A 92 -7.87 9.26 -11.15
CA GLU A 92 -8.94 9.21 -12.14
C GLU A 92 -8.52 8.31 -13.30
N GLN A 93 -9.43 7.43 -13.72
CA GLN A 93 -9.23 6.53 -14.86
C GLN A 93 -10.54 6.30 -15.59
N THR A 94 -10.46 6.18 -16.91
CA THR A 94 -11.59 5.76 -17.73
C THR A 94 -11.50 4.26 -18.01
N TYR A 95 -12.61 3.55 -17.80
CA TYR A 95 -12.69 2.10 -18.00
C TYR A 95 -13.96 1.75 -18.79
N ASN A 96 -13.84 0.76 -19.69
CA ASN A 96 -14.96 0.23 -20.47
C ASN A 96 -15.10 -1.27 -20.15
N PRO A 97 -15.97 -1.65 -19.19
CA PRO A 97 -16.13 -3.04 -18.80
C PRO A 97 -16.88 -3.84 -19.90
N ALA A 98 -16.48 -5.07 -20.13
CA ALA A 98 -17.25 -5.99 -20.97
C ALA A 98 -18.46 -6.54 -20.19
N GLY A 99 -19.61 -6.59 -20.83
CA GLY A 99 -20.82 -7.15 -20.20
C GLY A 99 -20.67 -8.62 -19.84
N ASN A 100 -21.40 -9.04 -18.82
CA ASN A 100 -21.37 -10.43 -18.28
C ASN A 100 -20.00 -10.88 -17.79
N GLN A 101 -19.19 -9.94 -17.30
CA GLN A 101 -17.88 -10.19 -16.70
C GLN A 101 -17.83 -9.59 -15.29
N ASN A 102 -17.05 -10.22 -14.43
CA ASN A 102 -16.80 -9.71 -13.09
C ASN A 102 -15.41 -9.07 -13.04
N TYR A 103 -15.30 -7.94 -12.34
CA TYR A 103 -14.07 -7.19 -12.19
C TYR A 103 -13.86 -6.75 -10.75
N THR A 104 -12.61 -6.81 -10.32
CA THR A 104 -12.15 -6.18 -9.08
C THR A 104 -11.30 -4.95 -9.44
N LEU A 105 -11.76 -3.76 -9.04
CA LEU A 105 -10.95 -2.55 -9.05
C LEU A 105 -10.04 -2.58 -7.84
N VAL A 106 -8.74 -2.46 -8.07
CA VAL A 106 -7.73 -2.44 -7.01
C VAL A 106 -7.24 -1.02 -6.84
N VAL A 107 -7.51 -0.40 -5.68
CA VAL A 107 -7.00 0.93 -5.32
C VAL A 107 -5.76 0.73 -4.45
N TYR A 108 -4.59 1.19 -4.91
CA TYR A 108 -3.31 0.87 -4.30
C TYR A 108 -2.30 2.03 -4.40
N GLY A 109 -1.10 1.83 -3.83
CA GLY A 109 -0.05 2.84 -3.72
C GLY A 109 -0.15 3.63 -2.42
N THR A 110 0.13 4.92 -2.47
CA THR A 110 -0.01 5.87 -1.35
C THR A 110 -0.87 7.06 -1.77
N THR A 111 -1.20 7.93 -0.81
CA THR A 111 -1.87 9.20 -1.12
C THR A 111 -1.01 10.15 -1.97
N LEU A 112 0.31 9.96 -1.99
CA LEU A 112 1.24 10.72 -2.84
C LEU A 112 1.35 10.14 -4.26
N VAL A 113 1.22 8.82 -4.40
CA VAL A 113 1.26 8.09 -5.68
C VAL A 113 0.13 7.05 -5.71
N PRO A 114 -1.12 7.51 -5.81
CA PRO A 114 -2.26 6.60 -5.86
C PRO A 114 -2.39 5.98 -7.25
N SER A 115 -2.89 4.75 -7.30
CA SER A 115 -3.12 4.03 -8.54
C SER A 115 -4.43 3.24 -8.48
N LEU A 116 -5.03 3.03 -9.65
CA LEU A 116 -6.23 2.23 -9.85
C LEU A 116 -5.93 1.15 -10.88
N GLY A 117 -6.05 -0.11 -10.49
CA GLY A 117 -5.91 -1.26 -11.37
C GLY A 117 -7.24 -1.96 -11.59
N VAL A 118 -7.29 -2.76 -12.65
CA VAL A 118 -8.46 -3.59 -12.97
C VAL A 118 -8.01 -5.03 -13.11
N MET A 119 -8.64 -5.92 -12.37
CA MET A 119 -8.46 -7.35 -12.41
C MET A 119 -9.75 -7.99 -12.92
N ALA A 120 -9.68 -8.81 -13.96
CA ALA A 120 -10.81 -9.62 -14.39
C ALA A 120 -10.91 -10.84 -13.47
N ASP A 121 -12.04 -11.00 -12.81
CA ASP A 121 -12.23 -12.09 -11.84
C ASP A 121 -12.55 -13.40 -12.60
N VAL A 122 -12.13 -14.52 -12.02
CA VAL A 122 -12.45 -15.84 -12.54
C VAL A 122 -13.88 -16.20 -12.16
N THR A 123 -14.78 -16.23 -13.13
CA THR A 123 -16.21 -16.52 -12.92
C THR A 123 -16.55 -17.99 -13.03
N GLN A 124 -15.71 -18.79 -13.70
CA GLN A 124 -15.95 -20.21 -13.90
C GLN A 124 -15.30 -21.03 -12.78
N ALA A 125 -16.09 -21.87 -12.12
CA ALA A 125 -15.56 -22.78 -11.10
C ALA A 125 -14.52 -23.74 -11.72
N PRO A 126 -13.39 -23.95 -11.06
CA PRO A 126 -12.39 -24.93 -11.49
C PRO A 126 -12.95 -26.36 -11.49
N PRO A 127 -12.33 -27.31 -12.21
CA PRO A 127 -12.70 -28.72 -12.17
C PRO A 127 -12.70 -29.29 -10.75
N SER A 128 -13.43 -30.40 -10.55
CA SER A 128 -13.44 -31.11 -9.26
C SER A 128 -12.01 -31.45 -8.80
N GLY A 129 -11.73 -31.25 -7.53
CA GLY A 129 -10.42 -31.46 -6.90
C GLY A 129 -9.39 -30.36 -7.19
N LYS A 130 -9.72 -29.34 -7.99
CA LYS A 130 -8.83 -28.23 -8.34
C LYS A 130 -9.31 -26.93 -7.71
N PHE A 131 -8.37 -26.00 -7.48
CA PHE A 131 -8.64 -24.57 -7.29
C PHE A 131 -7.96 -23.78 -8.40
N ALA A 132 -8.43 -22.56 -8.62
CA ALA A 132 -7.79 -21.60 -9.52
C ALA A 132 -7.15 -20.49 -8.72
N LEU A 133 -5.99 -20.01 -9.15
CA LEU A 133 -5.31 -18.85 -8.62
C LEU A 133 -5.20 -17.79 -9.71
N ASN A 134 -5.68 -16.59 -9.43
CA ASN A 134 -5.60 -15.43 -10.29
C ASN A 134 -4.84 -14.33 -9.52
N VAL A 135 -3.77 -13.80 -10.10
CA VAL A 135 -2.80 -12.96 -9.38
C VAL A 135 -2.78 -11.55 -9.94
N TYR A 136 -2.77 -10.57 -9.05
CA TYR A 136 -2.54 -9.15 -9.34
C TYR A 136 -1.45 -8.59 -8.43
N ASN A 137 -0.42 -7.95 -9.00
CA ASN A 137 0.64 -7.32 -8.23
C ASN A 137 0.41 -5.80 -8.10
N ALA A 138 -0.21 -5.38 -7.01
CA ALA A 138 -0.38 -3.98 -6.61
C ALA A 138 0.72 -3.50 -5.63
N ALA A 139 1.75 -4.32 -5.34
CA ALA A 139 2.83 -3.95 -4.44
C ALA A 139 3.94 -3.23 -5.21
N PRO A 140 4.19 -1.93 -4.93
CA PRO A 140 5.23 -1.15 -5.60
C PRO A 140 6.61 -1.47 -5.01
N ILE A 141 7.04 -2.74 -5.12
CA ILE A 141 8.33 -3.18 -4.59
C ILE A 141 9.45 -2.45 -5.32
N GLY A 142 10.30 -1.76 -4.57
CA GLY A 142 11.39 -0.95 -5.07
C GLY A 142 12.73 -1.33 -4.43
N ASN A 143 13.77 -0.63 -4.83
CA ASN A 143 15.11 -0.73 -4.26
C ASN A 143 15.70 0.65 -3.94
N GLY A 144 14.85 1.60 -3.57
CA GLY A 144 15.23 2.99 -3.30
C GLY A 144 15.42 3.88 -4.52
N ALA A 145 15.34 3.34 -5.75
CA ALA A 145 15.59 4.12 -6.97
C ALA A 145 14.30 4.50 -7.71
N ALA A 146 13.30 3.64 -7.75
CA ALA A 146 12.00 3.92 -8.37
C ALA A 146 10.93 2.94 -7.90
N VAL A 147 9.67 3.39 -7.87
CA VAL A 147 8.49 2.59 -7.53
C VAL A 147 8.31 1.45 -8.53
N GLY A 148 8.07 0.23 -8.05
CA GLY A 148 7.71 -0.91 -8.89
C GLY A 148 8.81 -1.43 -9.81
N THR A 149 10.07 -1.19 -9.47
CA THR A 149 11.21 -1.64 -10.30
C THR A 149 11.57 -3.11 -10.10
N ILE A 150 11.10 -3.72 -9.00
CA ILE A 150 11.38 -5.11 -8.69
C ILE A 150 10.17 -5.97 -8.98
N SER A 151 10.32 -6.91 -9.93
CA SER A 151 9.36 -7.99 -10.15
C SER A 151 9.54 -9.07 -9.08
N VAL A 152 8.52 -9.89 -8.87
CA VAL A 152 8.58 -11.03 -7.94
C VAL A 152 8.35 -12.35 -8.65
N ASP A 153 8.93 -13.43 -8.10
CA ASP A 153 8.59 -14.80 -8.45
C ASP A 153 7.68 -15.36 -7.35
N LEU A 154 6.60 -16.04 -7.74
CA LEU A 154 5.66 -16.68 -6.82
C LEU A 154 5.90 -18.18 -6.78
N TYR A 155 6.05 -18.71 -5.58
CA TYR A 155 6.15 -20.13 -5.27
C TYR A 155 4.89 -20.60 -4.53
N LEU A 156 4.25 -21.63 -5.05
CA LEU A 156 3.18 -22.35 -4.39
C LEU A 156 3.65 -23.78 -4.15
N THR A 157 4.07 -24.08 -2.92
CA THR A 157 4.73 -25.35 -2.57
C THR A 157 3.99 -26.06 -1.44
N ALA A 158 4.28 -27.33 -1.20
CA ALA A 158 3.89 -27.96 0.05
C ALA A 158 4.45 -27.19 1.26
N PRO A 159 3.73 -27.12 2.40
CA PRO A 159 4.22 -26.44 3.60
C PRO A 159 5.58 -26.95 4.05
N GLY A 160 6.50 -26.02 4.33
CA GLY A 160 7.87 -26.34 4.77
C GLY A 160 8.81 -26.83 3.67
N ALA A 161 8.35 -27.00 2.43
CA ALA A 161 9.23 -27.43 1.34
C ALA A 161 10.28 -26.35 1.01
N PRO A 162 11.57 -26.71 0.79
CA PRO A 162 12.60 -25.77 0.43
C PRO A 162 12.36 -25.19 -0.97
N ILE A 163 12.71 -23.92 -1.17
CA ILE A 163 12.56 -23.25 -2.49
C ILE A 163 13.87 -23.23 -3.29
N GLU A 164 15.00 -23.59 -2.68
CA GLU A 164 16.34 -23.49 -3.28
C GLU A 164 16.44 -24.29 -4.59
N THR A 165 15.82 -25.46 -4.63
CA THR A 165 15.80 -26.36 -5.78
C THR A 165 14.46 -26.39 -6.52
N THR A 166 13.47 -25.61 -6.07
CA THR A 166 12.12 -25.56 -6.65
C THR A 166 12.04 -24.41 -7.67
N SER A 167 11.42 -24.65 -8.81
CA SER A 167 11.08 -23.59 -9.77
C SER A 167 9.88 -22.78 -9.27
N PRO A 168 9.83 -21.47 -9.55
CA PRO A 168 8.65 -20.67 -9.22
C PRO A 168 7.42 -21.17 -10.01
N THR A 169 6.26 -20.99 -9.40
CA THR A 169 4.95 -21.24 -10.03
C THR A 169 4.64 -20.17 -11.10
N PHE A 170 4.93 -18.91 -10.77
CA PHE A 170 4.90 -17.77 -11.69
C PHE A 170 6.20 -16.99 -11.56
N THR A 171 6.70 -16.48 -12.68
CA THR A 171 7.98 -15.76 -12.75
C THR A 171 7.79 -14.32 -13.20
N TYR A 172 8.65 -13.45 -12.71
CA TYR A 172 8.76 -12.03 -13.15
C TYR A 172 7.42 -11.29 -13.14
N ILE A 173 6.61 -11.45 -12.08
CA ILE A 173 5.36 -10.72 -11.91
C ILE A 173 5.71 -9.26 -11.65
N ALA A 174 5.55 -8.42 -12.66
CA ALA A 174 5.86 -6.99 -12.58
C ALA A 174 4.79 -6.24 -11.77
N PHE A 175 5.15 -5.06 -11.27
CA PHE A 175 4.20 -4.13 -10.67
C PHE A 175 3.08 -3.77 -11.65
N SER A 176 1.86 -3.68 -11.18
CA SER A 176 0.63 -3.48 -11.96
C SER A 176 0.29 -4.62 -12.94
N ALA A 177 1.03 -5.73 -12.92
CA ALA A 177 0.67 -6.90 -13.69
C ALA A 177 -0.47 -7.66 -13.03
N GLY A 178 -1.46 -8.06 -13.82
CA GLY A 178 -2.64 -8.79 -13.37
C GLY A 178 -3.10 -9.84 -14.35
N ASN A 179 -4.16 -10.57 -13.96
CA ASN A 179 -4.76 -11.65 -14.75
C ASN A 179 -3.78 -12.80 -15.06
N ILE A 180 -2.88 -13.07 -14.10
CA ILE A 180 -1.94 -14.19 -14.15
C ILE A 180 -2.64 -15.39 -13.52
N PHE A 181 -2.99 -16.38 -14.35
CA PHE A 181 -3.90 -17.45 -13.99
C PHE A 181 -3.25 -18.83 -14.00
N GLY A 182 -3.63 -19.68 -13.03
CA GLY A 182 -3.25 -21.09 -12.99
C GLY A 182 -4.27 -21.93 -12.22
N GLN A 183 -4.29 -23.25 -12.51
CA GLN A 183 -5.12 -24.22 -11.78
C GLN A 183 -4.27 -25.30 -11.14
N TYR A 184 -4.55 -25.60 -9.89
CA TYR A 184 -3.75 -26.50 -9.03
C TYR A 184 -4.66 -27.45 -8.29
N ASP A 185 -4.11 -28.54 -7.73
CA ASP A 185 -4.85 -29.44 -6.85
C ASP A 185 -5.22 -28.73 -5.55
N ALA A 186 -6.45 -28.92 -5.08
CA ALA A 186 -6.87 -28.37 -3.81
C ALA A 186 -6.06 -29.00 -2.65
N GLY A 187 -5.75 -28.20 -1.62
CA GLY A 187 -4.97 -28.67 -0.50
C GLY A 187 -4.27 -27.57 0.29
N GLN A 188 -3.26 -27.98 1.05
CA GLN A 188 -2.44 -27.09 1.84
C GLN A 188 -1.18 -26.71 1.09
N TYR A 189 -0.88 -25.41 1.08
CA TYR A 189 0.28 -24.81 0.44
C TYR A 189 0.95 -23.78 1.33
N GLN A 190 2.23 -23.57 1.07
CA GLN A 190 2.96 -22.38 1.52
C GLN A 190 3.22 -21.50 0.30
N LEU A 191 2.71 -20.28 0.35
CA LEU A 191 2.91 -19.27 -0.69
C LEU A 191 4.08 -18.39 -0.29
N ARG A 192 5.09 -18.30 -1.13
CA ARG A 192 6.24 -17.43 -0.94
C ARG A 192 6.47 -16.57 -2.17
N LEU A 193 6.88 -15.31 -1.94
CA LEU A 193 7.36 -14.43 -2.99
C LEU A 193 8.83 -14.18 -2.78
N THR A 194 9.58 -14.20 -3.87
CA THR A 194 11.00 -13.82 -3.87
C THR A 194 11.22 -12.65 -4.81
N VAL A 195 12.33 -11.94 -4.63
CA VAL A 195 12.84 -11.05 -5.69
C VAL A 195 13.08 -11.88 -6.94
N ALA A 196 12.52 -11.46 -8.09
CA ALA A 196 12.52 -12.24 -9.31
C ALA A 196 13.94 -12.66 -9.73
N GLY A 197 14.08 -13.92 -10.13
CA GLY A 197 15.37 -14.52 -10.51
C GLY A 197 16.28 -14.83 -9.32
N THR A 198 15.82 -14.64 -8.08
CA THR A 198 16.60 -14.94 -6.86
C THR A 198 15.82 -15.89 -5.92
N LYS A 199 16.45 -16.24 -4.81
CA LYS A 199 15.81 -16.99 -3.71
C LYS A 199 15.63 -16.13 -2.46
N VAL A 200 15.76 -14.80 -2.59
CA VAL A 200 15.54 -13.84 -1.49
C VAL A 200 14.04 -13.73 -1.23
N ILE A 201 13.58 -14.31 -0.13
CA ILE A 201 12.16 -14.31 0.27
C ILE A 201 11.80 -12.92 0.78
N VAL A 202 10.74 -12.33 0.19
CA VAL A 202 10.15 -11.05 0.60
C VAL A 202 8.74 -11.23 1.16
N TYR A 203 8.15 -12.40 0.98
CA TYR A 203 6.86 -12.77 1.56
C TYR A 203 6.81 -14.26 1.87
N ASP A 204 6.27 -14.60 3.02
CA ASP A 204 5.98 -15.98 3.45
C ASP A 204 4.60 -15.99 4.15
N SER A 205 3.70 -16.82 3.64
CA SER A 205 2.35 -16.93 4.19
C SER A 205 2.24 -17.87 5.38
N GLY A 206 3.25 -18.73 5.63
CA GLY A 206 3.01 -19.96 6.35
C GLY A 206 2.04 -20.88 5.58
N THR A 207 1.34 -21.76 6.30
CA THR A 207 0.40 -22.71 5.68
C THR A 207 -0.93 -22.07 5.36
N LEU A 208 -1.34 -22.12 4.09
CA LEU A 208 -2.66 -21.74 3.57
C LEU A 208 -3.41 -22.98 3.07
N THR A 209 -4.74 -22.97 3.20
CA THR A 209 -5.62 -23.99 2.61
C THR A 209 -6.37 -23.38 1.42
N PHE A 210 -6.35 -24.08 0.27
CA PHE A 210 -7.13 -23.75 -0.92
C PHE A 210 -8.15 -24.87 -1.17
N ASN A 211 -9.43 -24.50 -1.20
CA ASN A 211 -10.53 -25.44 -1.33
C ASN A 211 -10.77 -25.83 -2.79
N ALA A 212 -11.26 -27.06 -3.02
CA ALA A 212 -11.65 -27.50 -4.35
C ALA A 212 -12.81 -26.67 -4.90
N GLN A 213 -12.83 -26.48 -6.23
CA GLN A 213 -13.83 -25.74 -6.99
C GLN A 213 -13.92 -24.25 -6.60
N THR A 214 -12.88 -23.71 -5.99
CA THR A 214 -12.76 -22.29 -5.62
C THR A 214 -11.81 -21.59 -6.57
N ALA A 215 -12.18 -20.42 -7.09
CA ALA A 215 -11.25 -19.49 -7.70
C ALA A 215 -10.82 -18.45 -6.64
N THR A 216 -9.53 -18.30 -6.45
CA THR A 216 -8.93 -17.38 -5.50
C THR A 216 -8.25 -16.25 -6.24
N ASP A 217 -8.70 -15.01 -6.04
CA ASP A 217 -7.99 -13.81 -6.44
C ASP A 217 -6.93 -13.49 -5.39
N LEU A 218 -5.68 -13.37 -5.81
CA LEU A 218 -4.54 -13.02 -4.99
C LEU A 218 -4.06 -11.63 -5.37
N ILE A 219 -4.16 -10.69 -4.43
CA ILE A 219 -3.71 -9.31 -4.61
C ILE A 219 -2.52 -9.07 -3.69
N MET A 220 -1.34 -8.83 -4.29
CA MET A 220 -0.15 -8.39 -3.58
C MET A 220 -0.24 -6.88 -3.37
N TYR A 221 0.08 -6.39 -2.17
CA TYR A 221 0.03 -4.96 -1.86
C TYR A 221 1.04 -4.61 -0.76
N SER A 222 1.29 -3.31 -0.54
CA SER A 222 2.20 -2.85 0.50
C SER A 222 1.46 -2.29 1.71
N ARG A 223 2.04 -2.52 2.90
CA ARG A 223 1.67 -1.88 4.19
C ARG A 223 2.65 -0.79 4.59
N GLY A 224 3.34 -0.18 3.64
CA GLY A 224 4.34 0.85 3.89
C GLY A 224 5.79 0.39 3.72
N SER A 225 6.07 -0.92 3.70
CA SER A 225 7.37 -1.43 3.29
C SER A 225 7.53 -1.34 1.78
N GLU A 226 8.68 -0.85 1.31
CA GLU A 226 8.98 -0.84 -0.12
C GLU A 226 9.47 -2.20 -0.64
N ILE A 227 9.80 -3.16 0.26
CA ILE A 227 10.34 -4.48 -0.11
C ILE A 227 9.38 -5.61 0.24
N LEU A 228 8.68 -5.52 1.37
CA LEU A 228 7.83 -6.60 1.86
C LEU A 228 6.38 -6.39 1.42
N PRO A 229 5.86 -7.17 0.45
CA PRO A 229 4.44 -7.16 0.15
C PRO A 229 3.64 -7.90 1.22
N ASN A 230 2.36 -7.58 1.31
CA ASN A 230 1.36 -8.42 1.95
C ASN A 230 0.43 -9.01 0.89
N VAL A 231 -0.43 -9.96 1.26
CA VAL A 231 -1.34 -10.62 0.34
C VAL A 231 -2.76 -10.59 0.88
N LEU A 232 -3.69 -10.15 0.05
CA LEU A 232 -5.11 -10.31 0.22
C LEU A 232 -5.58 -11.42 -0.71
N LEU A 233 -6.31 -12.38 -0.17
CA LEU A 233 -6.96 -13.46 -0.91
C LEU A 233 -8.46 -13.25 -0.88
N ASN A 234 -9.11 -13.47 -2.00
CA ASN A 234 -10.55 -13.47 -2.10
C ASN A 234 -11.01 -14.74 -2.80
N ASP A 235 -11.70 -15.58 -2.06
CA ASP A 235 -12.18 -16.87 -2.53
C ASP A 235 -13.59 -16.74 -3.13
N SER A 236 -13.81 -17.23 -4.33
CA SER A 236 -15.09 -17.21 -5.05
C SER A 236 -15.88 -18.51 -4.83
N ASP A 237 -16.00 -18.95 -3.58
CA ASP A 237 -16.79 -20.14 -3.21
C ASP A 237 -18.27 -19.86 -2.99
N GLY A 238 -18.77 -18.73 -3.49
CA GLY A 238 -20.15 -18.24 -3.32
C GLY A 238 -20.37 -17.43 -2.03
N ALA A 239 -19.46 -17.50 -1.07
CA ALA A 239 -19.50 -16.71 0.15
C ALA A 239 -18.62 -15.44 0.06
N GLY A 240 -17.73 -15.35 -0.96
CA GLY A 240 -16.86 -14.19 -1.18
C GLY A 240 -15.97 -13.90 0.03
N LEU A 241 -15.34 -14.93 0.59
CA LEU A 241 -14.54 -14.79 1.80
C LEU A 241 -13.23 -14.10 1.50
N GLN A 242 -13.15 -12.82 1.87
CA GLN A 242 -11.89 -12.10 1.92
C GLN A 242 -11.09 -12.57 3.13
N ARG A 243 -9.81 -12.87 2.92
CA ARG A 243 -8.85 -13.16 3.98
C ARG A 243 -7.52 -12.48 3.74
N ILE A 244 -6.93 -11.97 4.81
CA ILE A 244 -5.58 -11.43 4.77
C ILE A 244 -4.60 -12.55 5.09
N ALA A 245 -3.77 -12.92 4.11
CA ALA A 245 -2.65 -13.82 4.33
C ALA A 245 -1.44 -12.97 4.74
N ASN A 246 -1.27 -12.77 6.05
CA ASN A 246 -0.23 -11.90 6.58
C ASN A 246 1.17 -12.45 6.28
N ASN A 247 2.06 -11.57 5.87
CA ASN A 247 3.48 -11.89 5.75
C ASN A 247 4.05 -12.25 7.13
N LEU A 248 4.76 -13.37 7.21
CA LEU A 248 5.46 -13.77 8.43
C LEU A 248 6.79 -12.98 8.64
N LEU A 249 7.08 -12.02 7.78
CA LEU A 249 8.26 -11.17 7.83
C LEU A 249 7.88 -9.71 8.08
N ALA A 250 8.74 -9.02 8.84
CA ALA A 250 8.74 -7.58 9.04
C ALA A 250 10.18 -7.06 8.99
N ARG A 251 10.40 -5.75 8.97
CA ARG A 251 11.75 -5.17 9.06
C ARG A 251 11.83 -4.17 10.21
N ILE A 252 13.01 -4.08 10.81
CA ILE A 252 13.32 -3.14 11.89
C ILE A 252 14.58 -2.34 11.55
N LYS A 253 14.51 -1.02 11.73
CA LYS A 253 15.64 -0.10 11.78
C LYS A 253 15.82 0.37 13.21
N VAL A 254 17.06 0.55 13.65
CA VAL A 254 17.39 0.95 15.01
C VAL A 254 18.10 2.29 15.02
N VAL A 255 17.72 3.20 15.92
CA VAL A 255 18.37 4.49 16.11
C VAL A 255 18.82 4.62 17.57
N ASN A 256 20.09 4.96 17.79
CA ASN A 256 20.61 5.27 19.11
C ASN A 256 20.62 6.77 19.38
N GLY A 257 19.58 7.27 20.09
CA GLY A 257 19.45 8.61 20.58
C GLY A 257 19.72 8.76 22.11
N ALA A 258 20.15 7.69 22.77
CA ALA A 258 20.40 7.71 24.22
C ALA A 258 21.73 8.41 24.56
N PHE A 259 21.62 9.54 25.24
CA PHE A 259 22.77 10.40 25.55
C PHE A 259 23.64 9.80 26.66
N GLN A 260 24.97 9.74 26.42
CA GLN A 260 25.98 9.24 27.35
C GLN A 260 25.83 7.76 27.77
N THR A 261 25.10 6.94 27.00
CA THR A 261 25.05 5.48 27.24
C THR A 261 26.18 4.72 26.55
N GLY A 262 26.90 5.36 25.63
CA GLY A 262 27.83 4.70 24.70
C GLY A 262 27.09 3.93 23.58
N PRO A 263 27.82 3.07 22.86
CA PRO A 263 27.21 2.19 21.87
C PRO A 263 26.23 1.21 22.51
N VAL A 264 25.18 0.86 21.76
CA VAL A 264 24.13 -0.05 22.22
C VAL A 264 23.97 -1.26 21.29
N ASP A 265 23.55 -2.38 21.86
CA ASP A 265 23.09 -3.57 21.13
C ASP A 265 21.58 -3.64 21.25
N LEU A 266 20.89 -4.07 20.18
CA LEU A 266 19.47 -4.41 20.21
C LEU A 266 19.28 -5.91 20.04
N LEU A 267 18.55 -6.50 20.98
CA LEU A 267 18.10 -7.88 20.94
C LEU A 267 16.58 -7.94 20.71
N LEU A 268 16.14 -8.91 19.93
CA LEU A 268 14.71 -9.25 19.74
C LEU A 268 14.50 -10.65 20.28
N ASN A 269 13.68 -10.80 21.33
CA ASN A 269 13.49 -12.08 22.04
C ASN A 269 14.85 -12.73 22.37
N ASP A 270 15.75 -11.97 22.98
CA ASP A 270 17.12 -12.36 23.40
C ASP A 270 18.10 -12.70 22.24
N LYS A 271 17.69 -12.56 20.99
CA LYS A 271 18.55 -12.73 19.83
C LYS A 271 19.07 -11.37 19.35
N ALA A 272 20.39 -11.21 19.27
CA ALA A 272 21.00 -9.98 18.76
C ALA A 272 20.63 -9.74 17.29
N ILE A 273 20.14 -8.54 17.00
CA ILE A 273 19.76 -8.06 15.67
C ILE A 273 20.71 -6.95 15.21
N VAL A 274 21.02 -6.00 16.09
CA VAL A 274 21.96 -4.90 15.82
C VAL A 274 22.95 -4.87 16.98
N SER A 275 24.24 -4.72 16.68
CA SER A 275 25.31 -4.65 17.69
C SER A 275 26.16 -3.41 17.47
N ASN A 276 26.69 -2.86 18.56
CA ASN A 276 27.63 -1.76 18.59
C ASN A 276 27.16 -0.50 17.85
N LEU A 277 25.85 -0.15 17.97
CA LEU A 277 25.28 1.04 17.35
C LEU A 277 25.70 2.27 18.14
N ALA A 278 26.51 3.12 17.54
CA ALA A 278 26.99 4.35 18.16
C ALA A 278 25.89 5.37 18.43
N TYR A 279 26.09 6.27 19.41
CA TYR A 279 25.19 7.41 19.65
C TYR A 279 25.02 8.26 18.38
N ASN A 280 23.81 8.77 18.15
CA ASN A 280 23.41 9.57 17.00
C ASN A 280 23.71 8.87 15.64
N THR A 281 23.46 7.55 15.60
CA THR A 281 23.52 6.77 14.37
C THR A 281 22.30 5.86 14.22
N ALA A 282 22.06 5.39 13.00
CA ALA A 282 21.03 4.44 12.66
C ALA A 282 21.60 3.19 12.00
N SER A 283 21.00 2.04 12.23
CA SER A 283 21.26 0.82 11.47
C SER A 283 20.58 0.88 10.08
N LEU A 284 20.92 -0.07 9.21
CA LEU A 284 20.05 -0.44 8.10
C LEU A 284 18.83 -1.20 8.62
N TYR A 285 17.83 -1.41 7.74
CA TYR A 285 16.72 -2.30 8.05
C TYR A 285 17.19 -3.75 8.13
N ASN A 286 16.78 -4.44 9.18
CA ASN A 286 17.03 -5.85 9.41
C ASN A 286 15.72 -6.63 9.27
N LEU A 287 15.77 -7.75 8.55
CA LEU A 287 14.63 -8.66 8.43
C LEU A 287 14.41 -9.40 9.74
N ILE A 288 13.18 -9.41 10.21
CA ILE A 288 12.77 -10.08 11.45
C ILE A 288 11.47 -10.88 11.22
N PRO A 289 11.18 -11.89 12.05
CA PRO A 289 9.85 -12.47 12.10
C PRO A 289 8.80 -11.44 12.51
N SER A 290 7.61 -11.48 11.89
CA SER A 290 6.47 -10.69 12.33
C SER A 290 5.85 -11.28 13.61
N GLY A 291 5.07 -10.47 14.32
CA GLY A 291 4.38 -10.88 15.54
C GLY A 291 4.82 -10.11 16.78
N ALA A 292 4.33 -10.56 17.93
CA ALA A 292 4.69 -9.98 19.22
C ALA A 292 6.14 -10.36 19.60
N ALA A 293 6.91 -9.36 20.03
CA ALA A 293 8.29 -9.57 20.46
C ALA A 293 8.69 -8.57 21.55
N THR A 294 9.69 -8.96 22.34
CA THR A 294 10.37 -8.07 23.28
C THR A 294 11.65 -7.54 22.65
N VAL A 295 11.72 -6.22 22.54
CA VAL A 295 12.94 -5.49 22.19
C VAL A 295 13.70 -5.20 23.46
N THR A 296 14.99 -5.55 23.51
CA THR A 296 15.89 -5.26 24.63
C THR A 296 17.09 -4.48 24.11
N PHE A 297 17.34 -3.30 24.68
CA PHE A 297 18.58 -2.57 24.48
C PHE A 297 19.57 -2.88 25.61
N GLN A 298 20.81 -3.15 25.23
CA GLN A 298 21.91 -3.38 26.16
C GLN A 298 23.08 -2.42 25.86
N ALA A 299 23.84 -2.04 26.88
CA ALA A 299 25.10 -1.35 26.63
C ALA A 299 26.12 -2.33 26.02
N THR A 300 26.69 -2.02 24.87
CA THR A 300 27.70 -2.89 24.22
C THR A 300 28.91 -3.17 25.13
N ALA A 301 29.33 -2.18 25.93
CA ALA A 301 30.43 -2.34 26.87
C ALA A 301 30.12 -3.22 28.10
N ALA A 302 28.84 -3.57 28.32
CA ALA A 302 28.38 -4.39 29.43
C ALA A 302 27.30 -5.38 28.94
N PRO A 303 27.67 -6.44 28.21
CA PRO A 303 26.70 -7.43 27.70
C PRO A 303 25.85 -8.01 28.84
N GLY A 304 24.53 -8.08 28.62
CA GLY A 304 23.56 -8.48 29.62
C GLY A 304 23.04 -7.34 30.51
N ALA A 305 23.68 -6.16 30.50
CA ALA A 305 23.16 -4.98 31.20
C ALA A 305 22.05 -4.31 30.37
N THR A 306 20.80 -4.66 30.64
CA THR A 306 19.63 -4.07 30.00
C THR A 306 19.49 -2.58 30.40
N ILE A 307 19.39 -1.71 29.40
CA ILE A 307 19.20 -0.29 29.57
C ILE A 307 17.80 0.20 29.20
N ALA A 308 17.10 -0.51 28.30
CA ALA A 308 15.69 -0.28 28.00
C ALA A 308 15.02 -1.53 27.45
N THR A 309 13.71 -1.67 27.66
CA THR A 309 12.89 -2.73 27.06
C THR A 309 11.63 -2.14 26.46
N LEU A 310 11.11 -2.81 25.43
CA LEU A 310 9.84 -2.48 24.78
C LEU A 310 9.16 -3.77 24.32
N ALA A 311 7.94 -4.03 24.80
CA ALA A 311 7.06 -5.01 24.20
C ALA A 311 6.41 -4.37 22.98
N ASN A 312 6.54 -4.98 21.80
CA ASN A 312 5.99 -4.46 20.55
C ASN A 312 5.43 -5.60 19.68
N THR A 313 4.48 -5.25 18.80
CA THR A 313 3.99 -6.15 17.77
C THR A 313 4.46 -5.64 16.41
N PHE A 314 5.30 -6.44 15.75
CA PHE A 314 5.76 -6.17 14.39
C PHE A 314 4.76 -6.78 13.41
N ALA A 315 3.87 -5.96 12.84
CA ALA A 315 2.91 -6.44 11.86
C ALA A 315 3.62 -6.94 10.60
N GLY A 316 3.10 -8.01 9.99
CA GLY A 316 3.67 -8.55 8.76
C GLY A 316 3.64 -7.53 7.62
N ALA A 317 4.65 -7.54 6.79
CA ALA A 317 4.87 -6.63 5.66
C ALA A 317 5.03 -5.16 6.07
N THR A 318 5.43 -4.86 7.30
CA THR A 318 5.71 -3.49 7.74
C THR A 318 7.18 -3.27 8.04
N ASP A 319 7.59 -2.03 7.91
CA ASP A 319 8.85 -1.51 8.37
C ASP A 319 8.61 -0.68 9.63
N GLN A 320 9.45 -0.84 10.62
CA GLN A 320 9.37 -0.05 11.85
C GLN A 320 10.76 0.44 12.26
N THR A 321 10.82 1.67 12.74
CA THR A 321 12.01 2.17 13.42
C THR A 321 11.82 2.05 14.92
N VAL A 322 12.77 1.39 15.60
CA VAL A 322 12.86 1.41 17.05
C VAL A 322 14.03 2.29 17.47
N PHE A 323 13.77 3.32 18.25
CA PHE A 323 14.83 4.15 18.77
C PHE A 323 14.89 4.10 20.29
N ILE A 324 16.11 4.22 20.82
CA ILE A 324 16.35 4.44 22.23
C ILE A 324 16.67 5.92 22.47
N THR A 325 16.10 6.50 23.51
CA THR A 325 16.29 7.88 23.90
C THR A 325 16.46 7.99 25.42
N GLY A 326 16.84 9.15 25.92
CA GLY A 326 17.01 9.39 27.34
C GLY A 326 18.47 9.61 27.75
N PHE A 327 18.68 9.65 29.04
CA PHE A 327 20.01 9.79 29.65
C PHE A 327 20.50 8.44 30.20
N ALA A 328 21.80 8.29 30.37
CA ALA A 328 22.35 7.12 31.05
C ALA A 328 21.64 6.92 32.41
N GLY A 329 21.10 5.72 32.64
CA GLY A 329 20.28 5.36 33.81
C GLY A 329 18.80 5.75 33.75
N SER A 330 18.34 6.46 32.69
CA SER A 330 16.95 6.81 32.48
C SER A 330 16.62 6.80 30.98
N THR A 331 16.70 5.64 30.35
CA THR A 331 16.46 5.45 28.94
C THR A 331 15.07 4.88 28.66
N LYS A 332 14.54 5.15 27.46
CA LYS A 332 13.26 4.64 26.96
C LYS A 332 13.41 4.17 25.52
N ALA A 333 12.80 3.05 25.19
CA ALA A 333 12.65 2.57 23.83
C ALA A 333 11.28 2.95 23.27
N VAL A 334 11.24 3.35 22.00
CA VAL A 334 10.03 3.77 21.28
C VAL A 334 10.04 3.12 19.91
N ALA A 335 8.87 2.61 19.45
CA ALA A 335 8.68 2.11 18.10
C ALA A 335 7.81 3.06 17.29
N LEU A 336 8.17 3.28 16.04
CA LEU A 336 7.42 4.05 15.05
C LEU A 336 7.18 3.17 13.82
N LEU A 337 5.95 3.21 13.31
CA LEU A 337 5.65 2.62 12.01
C LEU A 337 6.23 3.51 10.91
N ASP A 338 6.88 2.88 9.93
CA ASP A 338 7.49 3.56 8.80
C ASP A 338 6.61 3.40 7.55
N ASN A 339 6.54 4.43 6.71
CA ASN A 339 5.97 4.35 5.38
C ASN A 339 7.09 4.69 4.38
N ASN A 340 7.75 3.65 3.90
CA ASN A 340 8.92 3.75 3.03
C ASN A 340 8.57 3.70 1.54
N LEU A 341 7.28 3.77 1.20
CA LEU A 341 6.87 3.81 -0.20
C LEU A 341 7.37 5.11 -0.83
N PRO A 342 8.15 5.02 -1.92
CA PRO A 342 8.71 6.20 -2.55
C PRO A 342 7.62 7.19 -2.96
N PRO A 343 7.84 8.49 -2.79
CA PRO A 343 6.97 9.52 -3.35
C PRO A 343 7.10 9.54 -4.88
N GLY A 344 6.19 10.24 -5.54
CA GLY A 344 6.23 10.43 -6.99
C GLY A 344 7.54 11.07 -7.48
N SER A 345 7.76 11.00 -8.79
CA SER A 345 8.91 11.59 -9.46
C SER A 345 9.07 13.08 -9.11
N GLY A 346 10.30 13.51 -8.83
CA GLY A 346 10.62 14.88 -8.45
C GLY A 346 10.52 15.22 -6.97
N TYR A 347 9.96 14.31 -6.15
CA TYR A 347 9.75 14.51 -4.71
C TYR A 347 10.56 13.53 -3.88
N ALA A 348 10.94 13.96 -2.66
CA ALA A 348 11.30 13.13 -1.53
C ALA A 348 10.14 13.14 -0.52
N ALA A 349 9.97 12.09 0.28
CA ALA A 349 9.07 12.11 1.43
C ALA A 349 9.89 12.17 2.72
N ILE A 350 9.54 13.09 3.61
CA ILE A 350 10.29 13.33 4.85
C ILE A 350 9.35 13.32 6.04
N ARG A 351 9.78 12.68 7.12
CA ARG A 351 9.20 12.88 8.46
C ARG A 351 10.25 13.41 9.41
N TYR A 352 9.79 14.11 10.43
CA TYR A 352 10.61 14.66 11.49
C TYR A 352 10.29 13.95 12.79
N VAL A 353 11.32 13.51 13.51
CA VAL A 353 11.19 12.72 14.75
C VAL A 353 11.82 13.47 15.90
N ASN A 354 11.04 13.75 16.93
CA ASN A 354 11.55 14.31 18.17
C ASN A 354 11.94 13.18 19.13
N ALA A 355 13.18 12.73 19.03
CA ALA A 355 13.79 11.69 19.88
C ALA A 355 14.63 12.30 21.02
N SER A 356 14.52 13.62 21.26
CA SER A 356 15.09 14.25 22.44
C SER A 356 14.28 13.91 23.68
N PRO A 357 14.92 13.62 24.84
CA PRO A 357 14.18 13.34 26.08
C PRO A 357 13.49 14.57 26.68
N ASP A 358 13.98 15.79 26.43
CA ASP A 358 13.61 17.01 27.16
C ASP A 358 13.54 18.29 26.31
N ALA A 359 13.63 18.22 24.99
CA ALA A 359 13.53 19.41 24.12
C ALA A 359 12.12 20.02 24.05
N GLY A 360 11.12 19.39 24.69
CA GLY A 360 9.72 19.83 24.55
C GLY A 360 9.13 19.51 23.18
N THR A 361 8.11 20.27 22.78
CA THR A 361 7.46 20.15 21.47
C THR A 361 8.20 21.00 20.45
N LEU A 362 8.44 20.45 19.27
CA LEU A 362 9.23 21.08 18.21
C LEU A 362 8.42 21.35 16.94
N ASP A 363 8.79 22.42 16.23
CA ASP A 363 8.38 22.71 14.85
C ASP A 363 9.59 22.54 13.93
N ALA A 364 9.40 21.89 12.79
CA ALA A 364 10.44 21.67 11.79
C ALA A 364 10.25 22.56 10.55
N TYR A 365 11.31 23.23 10.14
CA TYR A 365 11.37 24.10 8.98
C TYR A 365 12.44 23.63 8.00
N ALA A 366 12.16 23.76 6.70
CA ALA A 366 13.15 23.57 5.61
C ALA A 366 13.23 24.87 4.81
N ASN A 367 14.42 25.49 4.73
CA ASN A 367 14.62 26.81 4.13
C ASN A 367 13.59 27.85 4.63
N ASP A 368 13.37 27.91 5.95
CA ASP A 368 12.42 28.77 6.64
C ASP A 368 10.93 28.51 6.35
N VAL A 369 10.60 27.48 5.57
CA VAL A 369 9.22 27.06 5.32
C VAL A 369 8.83 25.96 6.33
N LEU A 370 7.73 26.17 7.06
CA LEU A 370 7.20 25.19 8.02
C LEU A 370 6.83 23.89 7.29
N GLN A 371 7.40 22.78 7.74
CA GLN A 371 7.15 21.43 7.19
C GLN A 371 6.29 20.59 8.13
N ALA A 372 6.54 20.68 9.43
CA ALA A 372 5.77 19.98 10.45
C ALA A 372 5.73 20.82 11.73
N SER A 373 4.61 20.78 12.41
CA SER A 373 4.35 21.54 13.63
C SER A 373 3.93 20.61 14.77
N SER A 374 4.20 21.05 16.00
CA SER A 374 3.76 20.38 17.23
C SER A 374 4.28 18.93 17.37
N ILE A 375 5.52 18.66 16.99
CA ILE A 375 6.14 17.34 17.13
C ILE A 375 6.49 17.13 18.62
N ALA A 376 5.65 16.36 19.31
CA ALA A 376 5.86 16.08 20.73
C ALA A 376 7.07 15.15 20.95
N THR A 377 7.63 15.18 22.17
CA THR A 377 8.71 14.28 22.58
C THR A 377 8.34 12.80 22.34
N ASN A 378 9.26 12.05 21.78
CA ASN A 378 9.09 10.62 21.42
C ASN A 378 8.01 10.33 20.37
N THR A 379 7.71 11.31 19.51
CA THR A 379 6.78 11.16 18.38
C THR A 379 7.43 11.57 17.06
N ALA A 380 6.71 11.30 15.98
CA ALA A 380 7.09 11.72 14.63
C ALA A 380 5.93 12.48 13.97
N SER A 381 6.27 13.37 13.02
CA SER A 381 5.31 13.89 12.07
C SER A 381 4.83 12.78 11.11
N ALA A 382 3.76 13.04 10.35
CA ALA A 382 3.50 12.28 9.13
C ALA A 382 4.63 12.50 8.11
N TYR A 383 4.78 11.56 7.14
CA TYR A 383 5.60 11.81 5.98
C TYR A 383 4.93 12.85 5.08
N ALA A 384 5.70 13.82 4.62
CA ALA A 384 5.25 14.85 3.70
C ALA A 384 6.19 14.94 2.49
N GLY A 385 5.61 15.22 1.32
CA GLY A 385 6.40 15.39 0.09
C GLY A 385 7.11 16.75 0.06
N ILE A 386 8.39 16.73 -0.29
CA ILE A 386 9.21 17.92 -0.57
C ILE A 386 9.94 17.72 -1.90
N SER A 387 10.21 18.76 -2.67
CA SER A 387 11.03 18.64 -3.89
C SER A 387 12.41 18.09 -3.55
N GLY A 388 12.99 17.26 -4.42
CA GLY A 388 14.38 16.84 -4.25
C GLY A 388 15.33 18.04 -4.26
N GLY A 389 16.35 18.04 -3.40
CA GLY A 389 17.29 19.16 -3.27
C GLY A 389 18.03 19.20 -1.95
N THR A 390 18.76 20.29 -1.71
CA THR A 390 19.48 20.55 -0.46
C THR A 390 18.78 21.62 0.36
N TYR A 391 18.64 21.39 1.64
CA TYR A 391 17.87 22.23 2.55
C TYR A 391 18.63 22.55 3.83
N ALA A 392 18.52 23.78 4.30
CA ALA A 392 18.82 24.15 5.67
C ALA A 392 17.61 23.81 6.54
N LEU A 393 17.77 22.85 7.47
CA LEU A 393 16.71 22.47 8.39
C LEU A 393 16.87 23.24 9.70
N THR A 394 15.77 23.80 10.20
CA THR A 394 15.74 24.48 11.50
C THR A 394 14.62 23.89 12.34
N PHE A 395 14.95 23.46 13.55
CA PHE A 395 13.96 23.08 14.55
C PHE A 395 13.79 24.22 15.55
N LYS A 396 12.54 24.57 15.83
CA LYS A 396 12.19 25.62 16.79
C LYS A 396 11.38 25.02 17.92
N ASP A 397 11.56 25.53 19.11
CA ASP A 397 10.65 25.26 20.22
C ASP A 397 9.26 25.80 19.88
N HIS A 398 8.25 24.96 19.94
CA HIS A 398 6.88 25.27 19.51
C HIS A 398 6.26 26.41 20.34
N ALA A 399 6.56 26.47 21.61
CA ALA A 399 5.95 27.46 22.54
C ALA A 399 6.54 28.86 22.38
N THR A 400 7.87 28.94 22.12
CA THR A 400 8.60 30.21 22.05
C THR A 400 8.89 30.67 20.62
N GLY A 401 8.84 29.78 19.66
CA GLY A 401 9.26 30.03 18.28
C GLY A 401 10.77 30.23 18.09
N LEU A 402 11.57 30.05 19.15
CA LEU A 402 13.02 30.22 19.07
C LEU A 402 13.70 28.99 18.47
N PRO A 403 14.73 29.17 17.63
CA PRO A 403 15.48 28.07 17.08
C PRO A 403 16.28 27.33 18.16
N VAL A 404 16.20 26.00 18.19
CA VAL A 404 16.90 25.14 19.15
C VAL A 404 17.93 24.24 18.47
N LEU A 405 17.77 23.95 17.16
CA LEU A 405 18.72 23.17 16.37
C LEU A 405 18.69 23.63 14.92
N ALA A 406 19.86 23.78 14.31
CA ALA A 406 20.02 24.04 12.88
C ALA A 406 20.92 22.96 12.25
N LEU A 407 20.51 22.42 11.11
CA LEU A 407 21.22 21.43 10.32
C LEU A 407 21.37 22.01 8.91
N PRO A 408 22.53 22.54 8.57
CA PRO A 408 22.79 23.09 7.23
C PRO A 408 22.96 21.95 6.22
N ASP A 409 22.61 22.22 4.96
CA ASP A 409 22.99 21.43 3.79
C ASP A 409 22.58 19.95 3.83
N ILE A 410 21.35 19.66 4.26
CA ILE A 410 20.80 18.32 4.22
C ILE A 410 20.25 18.03 2.82
N GLY A 411 20.81 17.02 2.15
CA GLY A 411 20.39 16.57 0.82
C GLY A 411 19.27 15.54 0.87
N PHE A 412 18.22 15.75 0.06
CA PHE A 412 17.14 14.78 -0.14
C PHE A 412 17.03 14.44 -1.62
N ASN A 413 17.29 13.18 -1.96
CA ASN A 413 17.15 12.68 -3.32
C ASN A 413 15.68 12.44 -3.65
N THR A 414 15.32 12.66 -4.92
CA THR A 414 13.97 12.35 -5.41
C THR A 414 13.68 10.85 -5.33
N SER A 415 12.40 10.50 -5.20
CA SER A 415 11.91 9.12 -5.10
C SER A 415 12.42 8.35 -3.89
N GLN A 416 12.93 9.03 -2.86
CA GLN A 416 13.37 8.42 -1.62
C GLN A 416 12.58 8.96 -0.42
N THR A 417 12.54 8.16 0.65
CA THR A 417 11.96 8.52 1.94
C THR A 417 13.04 8.74 2.97
N TYR A 418 12.81 9.68 3.89
CA TYR A 418 13.77 10.09 4.90
C TYR A 418 13.10 10.29 6.26
N SER A 419 13.86 9.98 7.31
CA SER A 419 13.55 10.42 8.68
C SER A 419 14.66 11.34 9.18
N VAL A 420 14.26 12.48 9.76
CA VAL A 420 15.17 13.42 10.40
C VAL A 420 14.89 13.41 11.88
N TYR A 421 15.85 12.96 12.67
CA TYR A 421 15.74 12.83 14.13
C TYR A 421 16.40 14.01 14.81
N VAL A 422 15.77 14.51 15.86
CA VAL A 422 16.39 15.38 16.86
C VAL A 422 16.67 14.55 18.09
N VAL A 423 17.92 14.39 18.46
CA VAL A 423 18.37 13.56 19.58
C VAL A 423 19.17 14.40 20.60
N GLY A 424 19.39 13.87 21.78
CA GLY A 424 20.16 14.50 22.84
C GLY A 424 19.38 15.47 23.72
N PRO A 425 19.99 16.00 24.77
CA PRO A 425 19.32 16.92 25.71
C PRO A 425 19.09 18.30 25.10
N ALA A 426 18.11 19.05 25.63
CA ALA A 426 17.73 20.39 25.15
C ALA A 426 18.92 21.36 25.05
N GLY A 427 19.93 21.25 25.93
CA GLY A 427 21.15 22.05 25.89
C GLY A 427 22.25 21.58 24.94
N ALA A 428 22.09 20.39 24.29
CA ALA A 428 23.06 19.79 23.38
C ALA A 428 22.37 18.89 22.35
N LEU A 429 21.39 19.47 21.62
CA LEU A 429 20.67 18.77 20.57
C LEU A 429 21.57 18.46 19.38
N ALA A 430 21.38 17.30 18.80
CA ALA A 430 22.00 16.87 17.56
C ALA A 430 20.94 16.36 16.58
N GLY A 431 21.22 16.48 15.30
CA GLY A 431 20.35 15.96 14.25
C GLY A 431 20.94 14.74 13.55
N LEU A 432 20.08 13.85 13.11
CA LEU A 432 20.43 12.69 12.30
C LEU A 432 19.42 12.59 11.15
N ALA A 433 19.87 12.77 9.92
CA ALA A 433 19.07 12.50 8.73
C ALA A 433 19.44 11.13 8.16
N THR A 434 18.46 10.25 7.97
CA THR A 434 18.67 8.91 7.42
C THR A 434 17.73 8.67 6.26
N ALA A 435 18.20 8.00 5.21
CA ALA A 435 17.30 7.41 4.24
C ALA A 435 16.51 6.26 4.90
N ASP A 436 15.22 6.19 4.64
CA ASP A 436 14.34 5.09 5.06
C ASP A 436 14.19 4.08 3.91
N SER A 437 14.41 4.50 2.67
CA SER A 437 14.61 3.61 1.54
C SER A 437 16.06 3.12 1.49
N PRO A 438 16.33 1.87 1.10
CA PRO A 438 17.67 1.31 0.97
C PRO A 438 18.50 1.97 -0.11
#